data_2bafdd01508d5a4531c0192070bcc30d
#
_entry.id   2bafdd01508d5a4531c0192070bcc30d
#
_cell.length_a   1.000
_cell.length_b   1.000
_cell.length_c   1.000
_cell.angle_alpha   90.00
_cell.angle_beta   90.00
_cell.angle_gamma   90.00
#
_symmetry.space_group_name_H-M   'P 1'
#
loop_
_entity.id
_entity.type
_entity.pdbx_description
1 polymer ?
#
loop_
_entity_poly.entity_id
_entity_poly.type
_entity_poly.pdbx_seq_one_letter_code
_entity_poly.pdbx_strand_id
1 'polypeptide(L)'
;MTSRIGRLFGQRAIPLLMLALSLLSRPATGAEPLRIDLWNGTAAVGDGQTEKAEVWLTVYRPEKPNGTALVICPGGGYGGHAIEAEGHGIARWLNSHRITGAVLQYRLPKGRHAVPWLDAQRAIRTVRARAAEWELNPARIGIIGFSAGGHLASTAATHFEDGDPASKDPVDRVSSRPDFAILVYPVISMGTQGHAGSRRNLLGENPSPELIERYSNDKQVTDRTPPTFLAHSLDDKVVPPVNSQLFYDALKAHKAPGKYLELPSGGHGLNGYKGPSWDAWQKQSLEWLAELKLVKFQ
;
A
#
# COMPACT_ATOMS: atom_id res chain seq x y z
N MET A 1 53.39 -86.61 14.35
CA MET A 1 54.15 -86.06 13.25
C MET A 1 53.21 -85.25 12.42
N THR A 2 53.52 -84.03 12.13
CA THR A 2 52.88 -83.01 11.27
C THR A 2 51.55 -82.45 11.73
N SER A 3 51.67 -81.34 12.41
CA SER A 3 50.65 -80.32 12.74
C SER A 3 50.24 -79.52 11.51
N ARG A 4 48.89 -79.30 11.32
CA ARG A 4 48.40 -78.24 10.37
C ARG A 4 47.68 -77.15 11.17
N ILE A 5 48.26 -75.98 11.07
CA ILE A 5 47.73 -74.71 11.64
C ILE A 5 46.69 -74.20 10.63
N GLY A 6 45.40 -74.14 11.08
CA GLY A 6 44.36 -73.45 10.32
C GLY A 6 44.27 -71.99 10.69
N ARG A 7 44.43 -71.03 9.73
CA ARG A 7 44.20 -69.62 9.89
C ARG A 7 42.72 -69.26 9.77
N LEU A 8 42.17 -68.74 10.82
CA LEU A 8 40.86 -68.10 10.84
C LEU A 8 40.99 -66.64 10.30
N PHE A 9 40.34 -66.38 9.19
CA PHE A 9 40.14 -65.00 8.68
C PHE A 9 38.90 -64.42 9.35
N GLY A 10 39.11 -63.48 10.26
CA GLY A 10 38.04 -62.69 10.85
C GLY A 10 37.57 -61.61 9.84
N GLN A 11 36.36 -61.69 9.40
CA GLN A 11 35.70 -60.62 8.65
C GLN A 11 35.25 -59.54 9.62
N ARG A 12 35.88 -58.34 9.52
CA ARG A 12 35.43 -57.15 10.23
C ARG A 12 34.30 -56.51 9.40
N ALA A 13 33.07 -56.56 9.92
CA ALA A 13 31.94 -55.77 9.41
C ALA A 13 32.15 -54.29 9.74
N ILE A 14 32.17 -53.43 8.71
CA ILE A 14 32.18 -51.99 8.83
C ILE A 14 30.71 -51.55 8.96
N PRO A 15 30.28 -50.85 10.02
CA PRO A 15 28.94 -50.33 10.10
C PRO A 15 28.77 -49.17 9.12
N LEU A 16 27.84 -49.28 8.21
CA LEU A 16 27.41 -48.23 7.30
C LEU A 16 26.62 -47.19 8.12
N LEU A 17 27.27 -46.06 8.44
CA LEU A 17 26.63 -44.95 9.13
C LEU A 17 25.72 -44.23 8.09
N MET A 18 24.41 -44.54 8.11
CA MET A 18 23.42 -43.77 7.34
C MET A 18 23.29 -42.37 7.96
N LEU A 19 23.90 -41.40 7.28
CA LEU A 19 23.71 -39.99 7.59
C LEU A 19 22.32 -39.60 7.10
N ALA A 20 21.33 -39.60 7.99
CA ALA A 20 20.01 -39.04 7.71
C ALA A 20 20.12 -37.54 7.56
N LEU A 21 20.16 -37.06 6.32
CA LEU A 21 20.08 -35.62 6.01
C LEU A 21 18.62 -35.21 6.29
N SER A 22 18.36 -34.71 7.49
CA SER A 22 17.11 -34.02 7.80
C SER A 22 17.06 -32.75 6.99
N LEU A 23 16.33 -32.77 5.88
CA LEU A 23 15.86 -31.60 5.17
C LEU A 23 14.90 -30.86 6.11
N LEU A 24 15.46 -29.97 6.93
CA LEU A 24 14.70 -28.95 7.61
C LEU A 24 14.11 -28.06 6.49
N SER A 25 12.85 -28.30 6.15
CA SER A 25 12.07 -27.39 5.34
C SER A 25 12.03 -26.05 6.07
N ARG A 26 12.88 -25.11 5.65
CA ARG A 26 12.74 -23.70 6.05
C ARG A 26 11.32 -23.30 5.64
N PRO A 27 10.56 -22.66 6.55
CA PRO A 27 9.32 -22.01 6.11
C PRO A 27 9.70 -21.09 4.96
N ALA A 28 8.93 -21.10 3.89
CA ALA A 28 9.12 -20.22 2.74
C ALA A 28 8.92 -18.78 3.22
N THR A 29 9.99 -18.16 3.67
CA THR A 29 10.02 -16.72 3.91
C THR A 29 10.15 -16.09 2.53
N GLY A 30 9.13 -15.34 2.10
CA GLY A 30 9.19 -14.54 0.88
C GLY A 30 10.51 -13.76 0.81
N ALA A 31 10.90 -13.32 -0.39
CA ALA A 31 12.12 -12.56 -0.58
C ALA A 31 12.18 -11.38 0.39
N GLU A 32 13.38 -11.06 0.91
CA GLU A 32 13.60 -9.87 1.73
C GLU A 32 13.01 -8.63 1.04
N PRO A 33 12.36 -7.73 1.79
CA PRO A 33 11.77 -6.53 1.22
C PRO A 33 12.81 -5.67 0.50
N LEU A 34 12.49 -5.26 -0.73
CA LEU A 34 13.33 -4.38 -1.53
C LEU A 34 13.07 -2.93 -1.15
N ARG A 35 14.11 -2.21 -0.70
CA ARG A 35 14.02 -0.78 -0.37
C ARG A 35 14.56 0.07 -1.51
N ILE A 36 13.79 1.06 -1.97
CA ILE A 36 14.10 1.92 -3.11
C ILE A 36 13.96 3.37 -2.69
N ASP A 37 14.96 4.20 -2.99
CA ASP A 37 14.79 5.66 -2.97
C ASP A 37 14.11 6.10 -4.27
N LEU A 38 12.88 6.64 -4.15
CA LEU A 38 12.03 7.01 -5.29
C LEU A 38 12.63 8.12 -6.17
N TRP A 39 13.44 8.98 -5.59
CA TRP A 39 13.95 10.20 -6.22
C TRP A 39 15.46 10.20 -6.44
N ASN A 40 16.15 9.12 -6.09
CA ASN A 40 17.61 9.04 -6.14
C ASN A 40 18.29 10.24 -5.47
N GLY A 41 17.78 10.63 -4.28
CA GLY A 41 18.32 11.71 -3.47
C GLY A 41 17.90 13.14 -3.85
N THR A 42 17.15 13.33 -4.96
CA THR A 42 16.69 14.67 -5.39
C THR A 42 15.20 14.63 -5.73
N ALA A 43 14.37 15.05 -4.78
CA ALA A 43 12.93 14.93 -4.84
C ALA A 43 12.24 16.24 -5.28
N ALA A 44 11.23 16.13 -6.14
CA ALA A 44 10.38 17.24 -6.54
C ALA A 44 9.60 17.82 -5.34
N VAL A 45 9.45 19.14 -5.26
CA VAL A 45 8.63 19.80 -4.23
C VAL A 45 7.43 20.56 -4.79
N GLY A 46 7.29 20.60 -6.10
CA GLY A 46 6.30 21.34 -6.87
C GLY A 46 6.91 22.54 -7.59
N ASP A 47 6.14 23.10 -8.52
CA ASP A 47 6.52 24.29 -9.30
C ASP A 47 7.91 24.20 -9.99
N GLY A 48 8.29 22.96 -10.39
CA GLY A 48 9.57 22.69 -11.04
C GLY A 48 10.78 22.71 -10.11
N GLN A 49 10.60 22.94 -8.82
CA GLN A 49 11.66 22.94 -7.82
C GLN A 49 11.92 21.54 -7.25
N THR A 50 13.14 21.33 -6.74
CA THR A 50 13.57 20.08 -6.11
C THR A 50 14.30 20.35 -4.80
N GLU A 51 14.35 19.35 -3.94
CA GLU A 51 15.12 19.36 -2.69
C GLU A 51 15.93 18.06 -2.53
N LYS A 52 17.01 18.09 -1.76
CA LYS A 52 17.67 16.85 -1.34
C LYS A 52 16.79 16.14 -0.32
N ALA A 53 16.32 14.98 -0.68
CA ALA A 53 15.53 14.13 0.22
C ALA A 53 15.59 12.68 -0.25
N GLU A 54 15.59 11.77 0.73
CA GLU A 54 15.40 10.34 0.52
C GLU A 54 13.94 10.00 0.78
N VAL A 55 13.29 9.34 -0.19
CA VAL A 55 11.89 8.93 -0.09
C VAL A 55 11.82 7.43 -0.33
N TRP A 56 11.51 6.69 0.72
CA TRP A 56 11.62 5.25 0.68
C TRP A 56 10.32 4.57 0.27
N LEU A 57 10.44 3.68 -0.72
CA LEU A 57 9.45 2.69 -1.08
C LEU A 57 9.98 1.31 -0.70
N THR A 58 9.34 0.65 0.27
CA THR A 58 9.71 -0.71 0.68
C THR A 58 8.75 -1.71 0.06
N VAL A 59 9.23 -2.51 -0.88
CA VAL A 59 8.44 -3.43 -1.70
C VAL A 59 8.53 -4.85 -1.15
N TYR A 60 7.39 -5.38 -0.75
CA TYR A 60 7.17 -6.75 -0.31
C TYR A 60 6.61 -7.56 -1.48
N ARG A 61 7.39 -8.47 -2.02
CA ARG A 61 6.97 -9.34 -3.13
C ARG A 61 6.69 -10.74 -2.60
N PRO A 62 5.49 -11.30 -2.84
CA PRO A 62 5.24 -12.70 -2.52
C PRO A 62 6.05 -13.61 -3.45
N GLU A 63 6.31 -14.84 -3.02
CA GLU A 63 7.05 -15.83 -3.82
C GLU A 63 6.41 -16.08 -5.18
N LYS A 64 5.08 -16.07 -5.23
CA LYS A 64 4.28 -16.25 -6.45
C LYS A 64 3.27 -15.13 -6.59
N PRO A 65 3.64 -13.99 -7.19
CA PRO A 65 2.73 -12.86 -7.36
C PRO A 65 1.51 -13.23 -8.22
N ASN A 66 0.36 -12.63 -7.92
CA ASN A 66 -0.83 -12.77 -8.76
C ASN A 66 -0.96 -11.68 -9.84
N GLY A 67 0.05 -10.83 -9.95
CA GLY A 67 0.11 -9.70 -10.88
C GLY A 67 -0.49 -8.40 -10.35
N THR A 68 -1.06 -8.39 -9.14
CA THR A 68 -1.64 -7.19 -8.51
C THR A 68 -0.67 -6.59 -7.50
N ALA A 69 -0.59 -5.26 -7.45
CA ALA A 69 0.17 -4.54 -6.44
C ALA A 69 -0.61 -3.37 -5.86
N LEU A 70 -0.31 -3.00 -4.60
CA LEU A 70 -0.81 -1.80 -3.95
C LEU A 70 0.35 -0.97 -3.38
N VAL A 71 0.32 0.32 -3.69
CA VAL A 71 1.08 1.34 -2.95
C VAL A 71 0.34 1.60 -1.66
N ILE A 72 1.05 1.54 -0.52
CA ILE A 72 0.47 1.63 0.82
C ILE A 72 0.87 2.95 1.44
N CYS A 73 -0.11 3.78 1.80
CA CYS A 73 0.06 5.08 2.43
C CYS A 73 -0.39 5.01 3.90
N PRO A 74 0.54 4.88 4.86
CA PRO A 74 0.20 4.86 6.28
C PRO A 74 -0.40 6.19 6.75
N GLY A 75 -1.26 6.16 7.77
CA GLY A 75 -1.74 7.34 8.46
C GLY A 75 -0.70 7.96 9.39
N GLY A 76 -1.14 8.90 10.22
CA GLY A 76 -0.31 9.64 11.17
C GLY A 76 -0.53 11.15 11.11
N GLY A 77 -1.70 11.59 10.60
CA GLY A 77 -2.12 12.99 10.60
C GLY A 77 -1.24 13.93 9.77
N TYR A 78 -0.44 13.44 8.84
CA TYR A 78 0.63 14.15 8.15
C TYR A 78 1.73 14.72 9.06
N GLY A 79 1.73 14.37 10.35
CA GLY A 79 2.77 14.71 11.32
C GLY A 79 3.72 13.56 11.64
N GLY A 80 3.42 12.37 11.15
CA GLY A 80 4.20 11.13 11.32
C GLY A 80 3.62 10.01 10.46
N HIS A 81 4.08 8.76 10.70
CA HIS A 81 3.59 7.57 10.00
C HIS A 81 3.31 6.44 11.00
N ALA A 82 2.12 5.85 10.94
CA ALA A 82 1.82 4.58 11.59
C ALA A 82 2.43 3.41 10.80
N ILE A 83 3.75 3.50 10.52
CA ILE A 83 4.46 2.76 9.48
C ILE A 83 4.40 1.25 9.69
N GLU A 84 4.42 0.78 10.95
CA GLU A 84 4.41 -0.66 11.22
C GLU A 84 3.01 -1.26 11.04
N ALA A 85 1.99 -0.68 11.65
CA ALA A 85 0.63 -1.22 11.61
C ALA A 85 -0.06 -1.01 10.26
N GLU A 86 0.03 0.21 9.70
CA GLU A 86 -0.66 0.62 8.48
C GLU A 86 0.24 0.57 7.23
N GLY A 87 1.50 0.20 7.39
CA GLY A 87 2.48 0.04 6.33
C GLY A 87 2.96 -1.40 6.21
N HIS A 88 4.00 -1.75 6.97
CA HIS A 88 4.66 -3.06 6.89
C HIS A 88 3.73 -4.23 7.25
N GLY A 89 2.84 -4.06 8.25
CA GLY A 89 1.82 -5.04 8.60
C GLY A 89 0.87 -5.33 7.45
N ILE A 90 0.40 -4.28 6.78
CA ILE A 90 -0.48 -4.39 5.61
C ILE A 90 0.25 -5.04 4.43
N ALA A 91 1.52 -4.70 4.19
CA ALA A 91 2.29 -5.32 3.12
C ALA A 91 2.46 -6.84 3.34
N ARG A 92 2.72 -7.28 4.58
CA ARG A 92 2.79 -8.71 4.93
C ARG A 92 1.43 -9.41 4.75
N TRP A 93 0.33 -8.76 5.15
CA TRP A 93 -1.01 -9.27 4.92
C TRP A 93 -1.33 -9.41 3.42
N LEU A 94 -1.03 -8.42 2.59
CA LEU A 94 -1.19 -8.50 1.13
C LEU A 94 -0.38 -9.64 0.53
N ASN A 95 0.86 -9.84 1.01
CA ASN A 95 1.73 -10.93 0.54
C ASN A 95 1.16 -12.31 0.83
N SER A 96 0.46 -12.51 1.97
CA SER A 96 -0.22 -13.78 2.28
C SER A 96 -1.34 -14.10 1.27
N HIS A 97 -1.82 -13.08 0.54
CA HIS A 97 -2.80 -13.19 -0.55
C HIS A 97 -2.17 -13.07 -1.94
N ARG A 98 -0.85 -13.24 -2.06
CA ARG A 98 -0.09 -13.18 -3.32
C ARG A 98 -0.15 -11.82 -4.02
N ILE A 99 -0.43 -10.76 -3.28
CA ILE A 99 -0.47 -9.37 -3.75
C ILE A 99 0.84 -8.69 -3.32
N THR A 100 1.48 -7.96 -4.22
CA THR A 100 2.66 -7.16 -3.89
C THR A 100 2.26 -5.91 -3.13
N GLY A 101 2.88 -5.67 -1.96
CA GLY A 101 2.69 -4.47 -1.16
C GLY A 101 3.90 -3.55 -1.25
N ALA A 102 3.71 -2.28 -1.59
CA ALA A 102 4.75 -1.27 -1.69
C ALA A 102 4.51 -0.15 -0.67
N VAL A 103 5.19 -0.20 0.47
CA VAL A 103 5.02 0.75 1.58
C VAL A 103 5.73 2.05 1.26
N LEU A 104 4.97 3.13 1.15
CA LEU A 104 5.48 4.46 0.89
C LEU A 104 5.71 5.22 2.20
N GLN A 105 6.97 5.51 2.50
CA GLN A 105 7.34 6.46 3.54
C GLN A 105 7.43 7.87 2.92
N TYR A 106 6.27 8.46 2.67
CA TYR A 106 6.16 9.77 2.02
C TYR A 106 6.71 10.89 2.90
N ARG A 107 7.22 11.97 2.29
CA ARG A 107 7.68 13.15 3.02
C ARG A 107 6.54 13.81 3.77
N LEU A 108 6.78 14.19 5.03
CA LEU A 108 5.82 14.96 5.81
C LEU A 108 5.74 16.39 5.26
N PRO A 109 4.54 16.90 4.98
CA PRO A 109 4.37 18.14 4.21
C PRO A 109 4.83 19.39 4.93
N LYS A 110 4.57 19.55 6.23
CA LYS A 110 4.87 20.77 6.99
C LYS A 110 4.32 22.02 6.28
N GLY A 111 3.07 21.96 5.81
CA GLY A 111 2.41 23.01 5.02
C GLY A 111 2.71 22.99 3.51
N ARG A 112 3.63 22.17 3.03
CA ARG A 112 3.96 22.02 1.59
C ARG A 112 3.11 20.91 0.97
N HIS A 113 1.86 21.22 0.73
CA HIS A 113 0.80 20.28 0.38
C HIS A 113 1.09 19.37 -0.85
N ALA A 114 1.88 19.84 -1.81
CA ALA A 114 2.22 19.07 -3.01
C ALA A 114 3.21 17.91 -2.71
N VAL A 115 4.06 18.05 -1.69
CA VAL A 115 5.18 17.14 -1.42
C VAL A 115 4.75 15.67 -1.26
N PRO A 116 3.82 15.30 -0.33
CA PRO A 116 3.42 13.90 -0.20
C PRO A 116 2.66 13.38 -1.42
N TRP A 117 1.91 14.24 -2.10
CA TRP A 117 1.20 13.86 -3.33
C TRP A 117 2.17 13.50 -4.46
N LEU A 118 3.23 14.29 -4.68
CA LEU A 118 4.28 13.98 -5.64
C LEU A 118 4.97 12.64 -5.33
N ASP A 119 5.20 12.34 -4.05
CA ASP A 119 5.76 11.06 -3.64
C ASP A 119 4.81 9.89 -3.95
N ALA A 120 3.51 10.06 -3.72
CA ALA A 120 2.51 9.04 -4.03
C ALA A 120 2.39 8.80 -5.54
N GLN A 121 2.38 9.85 -6.36
CA GLN A 121 2.40 9.73 -7.82
C GLN A 121 3.66 8.99 -8.30
N ARG A 122 4.82 9.38 -7.78
CA ARG A 122 6.10 8.75 -8.12
C ARG A 122 6.13 7.29 -7.72
N ALA A 123 5.56 6.93 -6.56
CA ALA A 123 5.47 5.55 -6.10
C ALA A 123 4.61 4.69 -7.04
N ILE A 124 3.42 5.16 -7.44
CA ILE A 124 2.56 4.45 -8.38
C ILE A 124 3.26 4.26 -9.72
N ARG A 125 3.87 5.32 -10.27
CA ARG A 125 4.65 5.26 -11.51
C ARG A 125 5.83 4.29 -11.40
N THR A 126 6.56 4.29 -10.29
CA THR A 126 7.69 3.38 -10.05
C THR A 126 7.25 1.92 -10.06
N VAL A 127 6.15 1.59 -9.36
CA VAL A 127 5.60 0.22 -9.36
C VAL A 127 5.14 -0.17 -10.76
N ARG A 128 4.47 0.72 -11.48
CA ARG A 128 3.99 0.47 -12.85
C ARG A 128 5.13 0.33 -13.86
N ALA A 129 6.15 1.17 -13.80
CA ALA A 129 7.32 1.11 -14.69
C ALA A 129 8.14 -0.17 -14.49
N ARG A 130 8.15 -0.71 -13.27
CA ARG A 130 8.83 -1.96 -12.91
C ARG A 130 7.93 -3.20 -12.95
N ALA A 131 6.73 -3.10 -13.50
CA ALA A 131 5.76 -4.18 -13.48
C ALA A 131 6.31 -5.49 -14.08
N ALA A 132 6.99 -5.41 -15.21
CA ALA A 132 7.58 -6.60 -15.85
C ALA A 132 8.67 -7.25 -14.97
N GLU A 133 9.54 -6.44 -14.35
CA GLU A 133 10.61 -6.91 -13.45
C GLU A 133 10.06 -7.63 -12.22
N TRP A 134 8.88 -7.20 -11.75
CA TRP A 134 8.25 -7.69 -10.52
C TRP A 134 7.09 -8.66 -10.75
N GLU A 135 6.94 -9.16 -11.97
CA GLU A 135 5.87 -10.08 -12.36
C GLU A 135 4.47 -9.51 -12.07
N LEU A 136 4.29 -8.22 -12.29
CA LEU A 136 3.03 -7.49 -12.11
C LEU A 136 2.36 -7.21 -13.46
N ASN A 137 1.04 -7.02 -13.40
CA ASN A 137 0.28 -6.46 -14.51
C ASN A 137 0.24 -4.92 -14.35
N PRO A 138 0.75 -4.11 -15.29
CA PRO A 138 0.76 -2.65 -15.18
C PRO A 138 -0.64 -2.01 -15.13
N ALA A 139 -1.71 -2.76 -15.47
CA ALA A 139 -3.10 -2.36 -15.34
C ALA A 139 -3.76 -2.87 -14.04
N ARG A 140 -2.97 -3.31 -13.04
CA ARG A 140 -3.45 -3.78 -11.74
C ARG A 140 -2.63 -3.20 -10.58
N ILE A 141 -2.31 -1.91 -10.69
CA ILE A 141 -1.56 -1.17 -9.66
C ILE A 141 -2.53 -0.26 -8.91
N GLY A 142 -2.88 -0.66 -7.70
CA GLY A 142 -3.77 0.10 -6.82
C GLY A 142 -3.02 0.93 -5.78
N ILE A 143 -3.81 1.66 -5.00
CA ILE A 143 -3.35 2.41 -3.83
C ILE A 143 -4.25 2.09 -2.64
N ILE A 144 -3.66 1.97 -1.45
CA ILE A 144 -4.38 1.83 -0.19
C ILE A 144 -3.87 2.86 0.80
N GLY A 145 -4.78 3.49 1.54
CA GLY A 145 -4.39 4.46 2.56
C GLY A 145 -5.29 4.46 3.77
N PHE A 146 -4.70 4.85 4.90
CA PHE A 146 -5.31 4.86 6.22
C PHE A 146 -5.32 6.27 6.79
N SER A 147 -6.42 6.73 7.36
CA SER A 147 -6.49 8.04 8.03
C SER A 147 -5.99 9.18 7.11
N ALA A 148 -4.95 9.92 7.49
CA ALA A 148 -4.29 10.91 6.65
C ALA A 148 -3.63 10.28 5.40
N GLY A 149 -3.14 9.03 5.48
CA GLY A 149 -2.69 8.27 4.32
C GLY A 149 -3.85 7.91 3.38
N GLY A 150 -5.07 7.77 3.91
CA GLY A 150 -6.30 7.65 3.13
C GLY A 150 -6.62 8.94 2.36
N HIS A 151 -6.34 10.11 2.96
CA HIS A 151 -6.39 11.37 2.24
C HIS A 151 -5.37 11.40 1.09
N LEU A 152 -4.12 11.01 1.37
CA LEU A 152 -3.08 10.96 0.33
C LEU A 152 -3.46 10.00 -0.80
N ALA A 153 -4.00 8.82 -0.46
CA ALA A 153 -4.45 7.84 -1.45
C ALA A 153 -5.63 8.36 -2.29
N SER A 154 -6.61 9.03 -1.68
CA SER A 154 -7.71 9.66 -2.40
C SER A 154 -7.24 10.85 -3.23
N THR A 155 -6.25 11.63 -2.77
CA THR A 155 -5.62 12.69 -3.58
C THR A 155 -4.97 12.08 -4.82
N ALA A 156 -4.19 11.01 -4.70
CA ALA A 156 -3.60 10.32 -5.85
C ALA A 156 -4.65 9.73 -6.80
N ALA A 157 -5.82 9.32 -6.28
CA ALA A 157 -6.92 8.78 -7.06
C ALA A 157 -7.76 9.84 -7.80
N THR A 158 -7.68 11.11 -7.39
CA THR A 158 -8.45 12.21 -7.99
C THR A 158 -7.59 13.22 -8.76
N HIS A 159 -6.29 13.34 -8.43
CA HIS A 159 -5.34 14.28 -9.02
C HIS A 159 -4.20 13.53 -9.74
N PHE A 160 -4.52 12.52 -10.49
CA PHE A 160 -3.54 11.77 -11.26
C PHE A 160 -3.19 12.47 -12.56
N GLU A 161 -2.07 12.07 -13.14
CA GLU A 161 -1.59 12.53 -14.44
C GLU A 161 -1.34 11.34 -15.35
N ASP A 162 -1.55 11.55 -16.63
CA ASP A 162 -1.11 10.62 -17.66
C ASP A 162 0.43 10.66 -17.75
N GLY A 163 1.05 9.59 -18.26
CA GLY A 163 2.52 9.58 -18.44
C GLY A 163 2.94 10.50 -19.58
N ASP A 164 4.18 10.96 -19.53
CA ASP A 164 4.83 11.65 -20.64
C ASP A 164 5.75 10.68 -21.41
N PRO A 165 5.32 10.14 -22.57
CA PRO A 165 6.12 9.20 -23.35
C PRO A 165 7.47 9.76 -23.80
N ALA A 166 7.63 11.09 -23.85
CA ALA A 166 8.87 11.76 -24.25
C ALA A 166 9.83 11.99 -23.08
N SER A 167 9.41 11.73 -21.83
CA SER A 167 10.26 11.91 -20.67
C SER A 167 11.54 11.09 -20.76
N LYS A 168 12.66 11.68 -20.32
CA LYS A 168 13.95 10.97 -20.21
C LYS A 168 13.92 9.93 -19.10
N ASP A 169 13.15 10.18 -18.03
CA ASP A 169 12.95 9.23 -16.94
C ASP A 169 11.87 8.19 -17.31
N PRO A 170 12.19 6.89 -17.37
CA PRO A 170 11.22 5.86 -17.68
C PRO A 170 10.04 5.81 -16.72
N VAL A 171 10.22 6.25 -15.47
CA VAL A 171 9.16 6.28 -14.45
C VAL A 171 8.11 7.34 -14.80
N ASP A 172 8.49 8.44 -15.41
CA ASP A 172 7.55 9.50 -15.78
C ASP A 172 6.80 9.22 -17.09
N ARG A 173 7.20 8.18 -17.84
CA ARG A 173 6.52 7.77 -19.09
C ARG A 173 5.18 7.09 -18.85
N VAL A 174 4.91 6.64 -17.63
CA VAL A 174 3.67 5.90 -17.29
C VAL A 174 2.76 6.73 -16.40
N SER A 175 1.44 6.46 -16.48
CA SER A 175 0.44 7.17 -15.71
C SER A 175 0.59 6.98 -14.21
N SER A 176 0.35 8.04 -13.42
CA SER A 176 0.24 8.01 -11.97
C SER A 176 -1.17 7.61 -11.48
N ARG A 177 -2.14 7.42 -12.39
CA ARG A 177 -3.50 6.99 -12.01
C ARG A 177 -3.47 5.59 -11.42
N PRO A 178 -3.92 5.38 -10.16
CA PRO A 178 -4.09 4.02 -9.66
C PRO A 178 -5.25 3.33 -10.40
N ASP A 179 -5.17 2.01 -10.59
CA ASP A 179 -6.22 1.26 -11.28
C ASP A 179 -7.42 0.99 -10.36
N PHE A 180 -7.21 1.05 -9.04
CA PHE A 180 -8.22 0.98 -7.99
C PHE A 180 -7.67 1.59 -6.68
N ALA A 181 -8.56 1.94 -5.76
CA ALA A 181 -8.19 2.48 -4.45
C ALA A 181 -8.92 1.78 -3.30
N ILE A 182 -8.25 1.66 -2.14
CA ILE A 182 -8.82 1.20 -0.88
C ILE A 182 -8.56 2.27 0.18
N LEU A 183 -9.61 2.79 0.79
CA LEU A 183 -9.55 3.90 1.76
C LEU A 183 -10.13 3.42 3.10
N VAL A 184 -9.30 3.36 4.12
CA VAL A 184 -9.70 2.84 5.44
C VAL A 184 -9.69 4.00 6.45
N TYR A 185 -10.85 4.30 7.02
CA TYR A 185 -11.14 5.48 7.86
C TYR A 185 -10.44 6.77 7.37
N PRO A 186 -10.60 7.10 6.07
CA PRO A 186 -9.81 8.15 5.46
C PRO A 186 -10.23 9.54 5.93
N VAL A 187 -9.28 10.45 6.07
CA VAL A 187 -9.55 11.87 5.94
C VAL A 187 -9.87 12.14 4.46
N ILE A 188 -10.90 12.92 4.17
CA ILE A 188 -11.33 13.26 2.81
C ILE A 188 -11.49 14.78 2.66
N SER A 189 -12.33 15.39 3.51
CA SER A 189 -12.54 16.83 3.49
C SER A 189 -11.42 17.56 4.24
N MET A 190 -10.97 18.66 3.70
CA MET A 190 -10.12 19.64 4.40
C MET A 190 -10.94 20.79 5.02
N GLY A 191 -12.28 20.74 4.91
CA GLY A 191 -13.20 21.64 5.57
C GLY A 191 -13.41 21.31 7.05
N THR A 192 -14.52 21.84 7.61
CA THR A 192 -14.88 21.67 9.04
C THR A 192 -15.24 20.23 9.42
N GLN A 193 -15.63 19.40 8.45
CA GLN A 193 -15.95 17.98 8.66
C GLN A 193 -14.72 17.06 8.63
N GLY A 194 -13.55 17.59 8.23
CA GLY A 194 -12.31 16.85 8.17
C GLY A 194 -11.56 16.83 9.50
N HIS A 195 -10.38 16.21 9.49
CA HIS A 195 -9.48 16.17 10.65
C HIS A 195 -8.60 17.41 10.70
N ALA A 196 -8.82 18.31 11.67
CA ALA A 196 -8.15 19.60 11.78
C ALA A 196 -6.61 19.49 11.84
N GLY A 197 -6.08 18.46 12.54
CA GLY A 197 -4.63 18.22 12.61
C GLY A 197 -4.03 17.89 11.25
N SER A 198 -4.68 17.02 10.47
CA SER A 198 -4.24 16.69 9.10
C SER A 198 -4.30 17.90 8.19
N ARG A 199 -5.36 18.70 8.26
CA ARG A 199 -5.46 19.97 7.49
C ARG A 199 -4.29 20.91 7.80
N ARG A 200 -4.04 21.16 9.07
CA ARG A 200 -2.94 22.05 9.50
C ARG A 200 -1.57 21.55 9.03
N ASN A 201 -1.30 20.28 9.20
CA ASN A 201 -0.01 19.71 8.81
C ASN A 201 0.17 19.69 7.29
N LEU A 202 -0.89 19.47 6.52
CA LEU A 202 -0.85 19.42 5.06
C LEU A 202 -0.84 20.81 4.43
N LEU A 203 -1.78 21.69 4.86
CA LEU A 203 -2.07 22.96 4.19
C LEU A 203 -1.48 24.18 4.91
N GLY A 204 -0.97 24.02 6.14
CA GLY A 204 -0.54 25.12 7.00
C GLY A 204 -1.65 25.62 7.94
N GLU A 205 -1.33 26.64 8.74
CA GLU A 205 -2.24 27.16 9.78
C GLU A 205 -3.47 27.89 9.19
N ASN A 206 -3.26 28.68 8.15
CA ASN A 206 -4.28 29.54 7.54
C ASN A 206 -4.38 29.26 6.02
N PRO A 207 -4.85 28.10 5.59
CA PRO A 207 -5.00 27.78 4.18
C PRO A 207 -6.10 28.64 3.53
N SER A 208 -5.90 29.04 2.27
CA SER A 208 -6.96 29.74 1.52
C SER A 208 -8.18 28.82 1.26
N PRO A 209 -9.37 29.39 1.04
CA PRO A 209 -10.55 28.60 0.69
C PRO A 209 -10.35 27.72 -0.56
N GLU A 210 -9.63 28.22 -1.56
CA GLU A 210 -9.31 27.52 -2.80
C GLU A 210 -8.42 26.29 -2.54
N LEU A 211 -7.47 26.41 -1.60
CA LEU A 211 -6.60 25.31 -1.22
C LEU A 211 -7.37 24.25 -0.42
N ILE A 212 -8.29 24.65 0.47
CA ILE A 212 -9.20 23.75 1.17
C ILE A 212 -10.08 23.01 0.16
N GLU A 213 -10.65 23.72 -0.80
CA GLU A 213 -11.49 23.16 -1.87
C GLU A 213 -10.72 22.11 -2.68
N ARG A 214 -9.52 22.48 -3.17
CA ARG A 214 -8.66 21.62 -3.98
C ARG A 214 -8.28 20.32 -3.28
N TYR A 215 -8.04 20.35 -1.98
CA TYR A 215 -7.64 19.19 -1.20
C TYR A 215 -8.81 18.52 -0.45
N SER A 216 -10.05 18.97 -0.65
CA SER A 216 -11.26 18.21 -0.26
C SER A 216 -11.60 17.23 -1.38
N ASN A 217 -11.13 15.97 -1.24
CA ASN A 217 -11.11 15.01 -2.35
C ASN A 217 -12.49 14.53 -2.79
N ASP A 218 -13.52 14.66 -1.95
CA ASP A 218 -14.92 14.49 -2.34
C ASP A 218 -15.36 15.43 -3.47
N LYS A 219 -14.77 16.62 -3.54
CA LYS A 219 -15.04 17.65 -4.56
C LYS A 219 -14.21 17.47 -5.83
N GLN A 220 -13.25 16.56 -5.82
CA GLN A 220 -12.32 16.30 -6.93
C GLN A 220 -12.62 14.99 -7.67
N VAL A 221 -13.68 14.28 -7.27
CA VAL A 221 -14.13 13.07 -7.95
C VAL A 221 -14.66 13.39 -9.34
N THR A 222 -14.28 12.57 -10.32
CA THR A 222 -14.73 12.64 -11.70
C THR A 222 -15.12 11.24 -12.19
N ASP A 223 -15.64 11.12 -13.41
CA ASP A 223 -15.87 9.83 -14.07
C ASP A 223 -14.59 9.02 -14.34
N ARG A 224 -13.41 9.69 -14.31
CA ARG A 224 -12.09 9.06 -14.41
C ARG A 224 -11.55 8.58 -13.06
N THR A 225 -12.19 8.89 -11.94
CA THR A 225 -11.77 8.38 -10.62
C THR A 225 -11.83 6.86 -10.61
N PRO A 226 -10.78 6.15 -10.15
CA PRO A 226 -10.76 4.69 -10.20
C PRO A 226 -11.80 4.06 -9.28
N PRO A 227 -12.19 2.79 -9.52
CA PRO A 227 -12.99 2.02 -8.58
C PRO A 227 -12.40 2.14 -7.17
N THR A 228 -13.25 2.46 -6.19
CA THR A 228 -12.80 2.73 -4.83
C THR A 228 -13.62 1.96 -3.79
N PHE A 229 -12.92 1.24 -2.91
CA PHE A 229 -13.48 0.63 -1.71
C PHE A 229 -13.21 1.53 -0.50
N LEU A 230 -14.23 1.78 0.32
CA LEU A 230 -14.11 2.52 1.57
C LEU A 230 -14.53 1.63 2.74
N ALA A 231 -13.86 1.78 3.89
CA ALA A 231 -14.27 1.18 5.15
C ALA A 231 -14.13 2.21 6.27
N HIS A 232 -15.15 2.35 7.12
CA HIS A 232 -15.13 3.33 8.22
C HIS A 232 -15.98 2.85 9.39
N SER A 233 -15.51 3.07 10.60
CA SER A 233 -16.28 2.81 11.82
C SER A 233 -17.24 3.96 12.10
N LEU A 234 -18.52 3.64 12.40
CA LEU A 234 -19.55 4.64 12.67
C LEU A 234 -19.31 5.42 13.98
N ASP A 235 -18.51 4.86 14.89
CA ASP A 235 -18.15 5.47 16.17
C ASP A 235 -16.77 6.15 16.17
N ASP A 236 -16.14 6.36 14.98
CA ASP A 236 -14.88 7.08 14.86
C ASP A 236 -15.06 8.56 15.21
N LYS A 237 -14.39 8.98 16.32
CA LYS A 237 -14.42 10.36 16.83
C LYS A 237 -13.18 11.17 16.47
N VAL A 238 -12.18 10.56 15.84
CA VAL A 238 -10.96 11.24 15.39
C VAL A 238 -11.14 11.75 13.97
N VAL A 239 -11.56 10.86 13.06
CA VAL A 239 -11.97 11.22 11.70
C VAL A 239 -13.46 10.85 11.57
N PRO A 240 -14.37 11.82 11.53
CA PRO A 240 -15.79 11.52 11.44
C PRO A 240 -16.13 10.68 10.19
N PRO A 241 -16.99 9.63 10.28
CA PRO A 241 -17.30 8.74 9.16
C PRO A 241 -17.99 9.44 7.98
N VAL A 242 -18.50 10.66 8.19
CA VAL A 242 -18.99 11.53 7.11
C VAL A 242 -17.93 11.76 6.03
N ASN A 243 -16.64 11.67 6.33
CA ASN A 243 -15.58 11.75 5.32
C ASN A 243 -15.72 10.66 4.26
N SER A 244 -15.89 9.40 4.67
CA SER A 244 -16.12 8.30 3.73
C SER A 244 -17.45 8.44 2.99
N GLN A 245 -18.50 8.89 3.68
CA GLN A 245 -19.81 9.12 3.07
C GLN A 245 -19.73 10.18 1.95
N LEU A 246 -19.08 11.32 2.19
CA LEU A 246 -18.91 12.37 1.19
C LEU A 246 -18.21 11.85 -0.07
N PHE A 247 -17.13 11.11 0.09
CA PHE A 247 -16.40 10.55 -1.05
C PHE A 247 -17.23 9.51 -1.81
N TYR A 248 -17.93 8.64 -1.07
CA TYR A 248 -18.80 7.63 -1.68
C TYR A 248 -19.98 8.26 -2.44
N ASP A 249 -20.59 9.33 -1.90
CA ASP A 249 -21.67 10.05 -2.58
C ASP A 249 -21.17 10.76 -3.84
N ALA A 250 -19.96 11.32 -3.79
CA ALA A 250 -19.32 11.89 -4.98
C ALA A 250 -19.02 10.83 -6.05
N LEU A 251 -18.54 9.63 -5.67
CA LEU A 251 -18.37 8.51 -6.61
C LEU A 251 -19.69 8.17 -7.30
N LYS A 252 -20.79 8.06 -6.56
CA LYS A 252 -22.12 7.80 -7.13
C LYS A 252 -22.57 8.90 -8.09
N ALA A 253 -22.40 10.16 -7.70
CA ALA A 253 -22.79 11.32 -8.51
C ALA A 253 -22.06 11.34 -9.86
N HIS A 254 -20.79 10.95 -9.89
CA HIS A 254 -19.95 10.88 -11.09
C HIS A 254 -19.96 9.51 -11.76
N LYS A 255 -20.80 8.57 -11.32
CA LYS A 255 -20.90 7.19 -11.85
C LYS A 255 -19.57 6.42 -11.82
N ALA A 256 -18.65 6.81 -10.94
CA ALA A 256 -17.43 6.06 -10.67
C ALA A 256 -17.76 4.86 -9.75
N PRO A 257 -17.21 3.66 -10.03
CA PRO A 257 -17.52 2.49 -9.22
C PRO A 257 -17.03 2.66 -7.78
N GLY A 258 -17.90 2.41 -6.79
CA GLY A 258 -17.56 2.51 -5.38
C GLY A 258 -18.28 1.47 -4.53
N LYS A 259 -17.64 1.05 -3.44
CA LYS A 259 -18.22 0.21 -2.39
C LYS A 259 -17.87 0.81 -1.03
N TYR A 260 -18.86 1.02 -0.18
CA TYR A 260 -18.64 1.55 1.17
C TYR A 260 -19.08 0.52 2.22
N LEU A 261 -18.15 0.15 3.08
CA LEU A 261 -18.34 -0.72 4.23
C LEU A 261 -18.44 0.14 5.48
N GLU A 262 -19.64 0.27 6.01
CA GLU A 262 -19.88 0.82 7.33
C GLU A 262 -19.63 -0.24 8.39
N LEU A 263 -18.72 0.04 9.32
CA LEU A 263 -18.40 -0.82 10.44
C LEU A 263 -19.11 -0.28 11.70
N PRO A 264 -19.86 -1.10 12.44
CA PRO A 264 -20.72 -0.61 13.53
C PRO A 264 -19.94 0.01 14.68
N SER A 265 -18.68 -0.45 14.89
CA SER A 265 -17.83 0.03 15.98
C SER A 265 -16.36 -0.26 15.70
N GLY A 266 -15.48 0.31 16.52
CA GLY A 266 -14.03 0.09 16.45
C GLY A 266 -13.23 1.38 16.59
N GLY A 267 -13.88 2.53 16.45
CA GLY A 267 -13.24 3.84 16.51
C GLY A 267 -12.15 4.01 15.44
N HIS A 268 -11.29 4.99 15.64
CA HIS A 268 -10.14 5.22 14.78
C HIS A 268 -9.06 4.14 14.98
N GLY A 269 -8.58 3.54 13.89
CA GLY A 269 -7.66 2.40 13.96
C GLY A 269 -8.33 1.05 14.22
N LEU A 270 -9.67 0.99 14.23
CA LEU A 270 -10.49 -0.24 14.31
C LEU A 270 -10.02 -1.19 15.42
N ASN A 271 -10.17 -0.74 16.68
CA ASN A 271 -9.77 -1.45 17.90
C ASN A 271 -8.24 -1.71 18.00
N GLY A 272 -7.44 -0.78 17.50
CA GLY A 272 -5.99 -0.91 17.52
C GLY A 272 -5.48 -2.02 16.58
N TYR A 273 -6.03 -2.03 15.36
CA TYR A 273 -5.60 -2.89 14.25
C TYR A 273 -5.86 -4.39 14.50
N LYS A 274 -6.99 -4.73 15.11
CA LYS A 274 -7.37 -6.12 15.42
C LYS A 274 -8.87 -6.29 15.65
N GLY A 275 -9.31 -7.54 15.62
CA GLY A 275 -10.70 -7.92 15.95
C GLY A 275 -11.67 -7.72 14.80
N PRO A 276 -13.00 -7.89 15.07
CA PRO A 276 -14.00 -8.10 14.02
C PRO A 276 -14.07 -7.00 12.97
N SER A 277 -13.97 -5.72 13.35
CA SER A 277 -14.03 -4.61 12.41
C SER A 277 -12.75 -4.52 11.56
N TRP A 278 -11.58 -4.79 12.16
CA TRP A 278 -10.33 -4.88 11.43
C TRP A 278 -10.32 -6.03 10.42
N ASP A 279 -10.77 -7.20 10.83
CA ASP A 279 -10.82 -8.39 9.97
C ASP A 279 -11.88 -8.23 8.86
N ALA A 280 -12.99 -7.54 9.15
CA ALA A 280 -14.08 -7.34 8.20
C ALA A 280 -13.68 -6.51 6.98
N TRP A 281 -12.97 -5.37 7.18
CA TRP A 281 -12.53 -4.58 6.03
C TRP A 281 -11.51 -5.32 5.18
N GLN A 282 -10.59 -6.06 5.81
CA GLN A 282 -9.61 -6.88 5.10
C GLN A 282 -10.31 -7.92 4.22
N LYS A 283 -11.21 -8.70 4.81
CA LYS A 283 -11.97 -9.72 4.08
C LYS A 283 -12.77 -9.11 2.93
N GLN A 284 -13.58 -8.08 3.21
CA GLN A 284 -14.46 -7.50 2.20
C GLN A 284 -13.72 -6.74 1.11
N SER A 285 -12.56 -6.14 1.39
CA SER A 285 -11.72 -5.54 0.36
C SER A 285 -11.14 -6.58 -0.59
N LEU A 286 -10.73 -7.75 -0.10
CA LEU A 286 -10.28 -8.87 -0.95
C LEU A 286 -11.42 -9.43 -1.81
N GLU A 287 -12.62 -9.61 -1.24
CA GLU A 287 -13.82 -10.02 -1.98
C GLU A 287 -14.12 -9.02 -3.11
N TRP A 288 -14.06 -7.72 -2.81
CA TRP A 288 -14.25 -6.68 -3.80
C TRP A 288 -13.16 -6.67 -4.89
N LEU A 289 -11.90 -6.91 -4.54
CA LEU A 289 -10.83 -7.07 -5.53
C LEU A 289 -11.08 -8.28 -6.45
N ALA A 290 -11.70 -9.35 -5.94
CA ALA A 290 -12.08 -10.50 -6.76
C ALA A 290 -13.28 -10.18 -7.68
N GLU A 291 -14.27 -9.42 -7.21
CA GLU A 291 -15.38 -8.90 -8.04
C GLU A 291 -14.83 -8.10 -9.24
N LEU A 292 -13.76 -7.31 -9.02
CA LEU A 292 -13.04 -6.56 -10.07
C LEU A 292 -12.09 -7.42 -10.90
N LYS A 293 -11.99 -8.73 -10.66
CA LYS A 293 -11.07 -9.68 -11.33
C LYS A 293 -9.59 -9.31 -11.18
N LEU A 294 -9.25 -8.59 -10.13
CA LEU A 294 -7.87 -8.21 -9.79
C LEU A 294 -7.14 -9.31 -9.00
N VAL A 295 -7.88 -10.11 -8.24
CA VAL A 295 -7.37 -11.28 -7.52
C VAL A 295 -8.24 -12.51 -7.83
N LYS A 296 -7.68 -13.70 -7.65
CA LYS A 296 -8.43 -14.96 -7.70
C LYS A 296 -8.28 -15.64 -6.33
N PHE A 297 -9.40 -15.97 -5.71
CA PHE A 297 -9.37 -16.91 -4.57
C PHE A 297 -9.07 -18.32 -5.12
N GLN A 298 -8.11 -18.97 -4.49
CA GLN A 298 -7.84 -20.41 -4.71
C GLN A 298 -8.67 -21.21 -3.75
#